data_19895667c1e65cb08b213f9d3182090b
#
_entry.id   19895667c1e65cb08b213f9d3182090b
#
_cell.length_a   1.000
_cell.length_b   1.000
_cell.length_c   1.000
_cell.angle_alpha   90.00
_cell.angle_beta   90.00
_cell.angle_gamma   90.00
#
_symmetry.space_group_name_H-M   'P 1'
#
loop_
_entity.id
_entity.type
_entity.pdbx_description
1 polymer ?
#
loop_
_entity_poly.entity_id
_entity_poly.type
_entity_poly.pdbx_seq_one_letter_code
_entity_poly.pdbx_strand_id
1 'polypeptide(L)'
;MALENKKILLTGGAGFIGSQIALRLFHKNEIVIFDNLHRNALAYTDLAESDNVSVIKGDVLNRDEVMEAARGCDVLVHLAAIAGVDTVMNMPTLTMKVNLLGTFNALEAAVAAGVERFIDFSTSEVFGSHVYMGEEHDSTTLGVVGESRWTYAVSKLAAEHLTHAYHKEYGLPAVTVRPFNVYGPQQVGIGAIHTFVVEALKGNDLEIHGEGTQIRAWCYVDDMVDGVMLCLEKDEAIGHVFNIGNPRATVTVANLAHLVKRLCNSESRLVYSQRDYVDVELRIPSIKKAMNMLGYWPKVDLEEGLERTIEWYRETGDDQASKT
;
A
#
# COMPACT_ATOMS: atom_id res chain seq x y z
N MET A 1 -14.18 7.91 -15.83
CA MET A 1 -14.07 9.35 -15.46
C MET A 1 -12.76 9.92 -16.00
N ALA A 2 -12.75 11.16 -16.54
CA ALA A 2 -11.48 11.81 -16.90
C ALA A 2 -10.80 12.36 -15.64
N LEU A 3 -9.51 12.07 -15.47
CA LEU A 3 -8.69 12.56 -14.35
C LEU A 3 -7.88 13.79 -14.75
N GLU A 4 -8.59 14.84 -15.17
CA GLU A 4 -7.99 16.13 -15.53
C GLU A 4 -8.83 17.26 -14.92
N ASN A 5 -8.15 18.28 -14.39
CA ASN A 5 -8.75 19.42 -13.72
C ASN A 5 -9.62 19.03 -12.50
N LYS A 6 -9.19 17.99 -11.77
CA LYS A 6 -9.85 17.51 -10.55
C LYS A 6 -9.08 17.97 -9.31
N LYS A 7 -9.80 18.16 -8.22
CA LYS A 7 -9.24 18.31 -6.88
C LYS A 7 -9.28 16.96 -6.18
N ILE A 8 -8.11 16.42 -5.83
CA ILE A 8 -7.95 15.06 -5.34
C ILE A 8 -7.35 15.07 -3.94
N LEU A 9 -8.08 14.54 -2.97
CA LEU A 9 -7.58 14.32 -1.61
C LEU A 9 -6.92 12.94 -1.51
N LEU A 10 -5.68 12.91 -1.02
CA LEU A 10 -4.93 11.70 -0.69
C LEU A 10 -4.67 11.67 0.82
N THR A 11 -5.46 10.90 1.59
CA THR A 11 -5.15 10.68 3.00
C THR A 11 -4.06 9.61 3.10
N GLY A 12 -3.02 9.85 3.90
CA GLY A 12 -1.81 9.01 3.85
C GLY A 12 -0.98 9.25 2.58
N GLY A 13 -1.19 10.40 1.91
CA GLY A 13 -0.57 10.74 0.65
C GLY A 13 0.92 11.03 0.73
N ALA A 14 1.47 11.29 1.91
CA ALA A 14 2.91 11.41 2.13
C ALA A 14 3.64 10.06 2.22
N GLY A 15 2.89 8.95 2.35
CA GLY A 15 3.46 7.61 2.36
C GLY A 15 3.97 7.16 0.99
N PHE A 16 4.60 5.97 0.95
CA PHE A 16 5.22 5.41 -0.25
C PHE A 16 4.27 5.35 -1.46
N ILE A 17 3.14 4.64 -1.37
CA ILE A 17 2.21 4.49 -2.50
C ILE A 17 1.49 5.83 -2.78
N GLY A 18 1.15 6.58 -1.73
CA GLY A 18 0.45 7.85 -1.85
C GLY A 18 1.25 8.91 -2.63
N SER A 19 2.54 9.03 -2.35
CA SER A 19 3.44 9.94 -3.09
C SER A 19 3.57 9.57 -4.57
N GLN A 20 3.61 8.26 -4.89
CA GLN A 20 3.66 7.79 -6.28
C GLN A 20 2.35 8.06 -7.05
N ILE A 21 1.20 7.94 -6.38
CA ILE A 21 -0.10 8.35 -6.94
C ILE A 21 -0.12 9.86 -7.17
N ALA A 22 0.35 10.65 -6.19
CA ALA A 22 0.45 12.10 -6.33
C ALA A 22 1.35 12.51 -7.51
N LEU A 23 2.53 11.89 -7.67
CA LEU A 23 3.43 12.10 -8.80
C LEU A 23 2.80 11.79 -10.16
N ARG A 24 1.89 10.83 -10.23
CA ARG A 24 1.18 10.48 -11.46
C ARG A 24 0.09 11.52 -11.81
N LEU A 25 -0.49 12.22 -10.81
CA LEU A 25 -1.70 13.03 -10.97
C LEU A 25 -1.45 14.54 -10.99
N PHE A 26 -0.41 15.04 -10.31
CA PHE A 26 -0.27 16.47 -9.97
C PHE A 26 -0.13 17.42 -11.17
N HIS A 27 0.40 16.94 -12.30
CA HIS A 27 0.58 17.78 -13.49
C HIS A 27 -0.73 18.28 -14.12
N LYS A 28 -1.84 17.57 -13.86
CA LYS A 28 -3.16 17.87 -14.46
C LYS A 28 -4.25 18.12 -13.45
N ASN A 29 -3.95 18.06 -12.15
CA ASN A 29 -4.92 18.12 -11.07
C ASN A 29 -4.39 18.91 -9.88
N GLU A 30 -5.30 19.40 -9.03
CA GLU A 30 -4.98 19.92 -7.71
C GLU A 30 -4.92 18.74 -6.72
N ILE A 31 -3.80 18.57 -6.04
CA ILE A 31 -3.60 17.47 -5.08
C ILE A 31 -3.57 18.02 -3.66
N VAL A 32 -4.42 17.47 -2.80
CA VAL A 32 -4.41 17.72 -1.37
C VAL A 32 -3.87 16.46 -0.68
N ILE A 33 -2.68 16.55 -0.09
CA ILE A 33 -2.09 15.48 0.72
C ILE A 33 -2.43 15.76 2.17
N PHE A 34 -3.21 14.85 2.80
CA PHE A 34 -3.54 14.89 4.22
C PHE A 34 -2.83 13.73 4.94
N ASP A 35 -1.87 14.06 5.81
CA ASP A 35 -0.99 13.06 6.40
C ASP A 35 -0.44 13.54 7.75
N ASN A 36 -0.13 12.63 8.68
CA ASN A 36 0.54 12.96 9.92
C ASN A 36 2.07 13.10 9.78
N LEU A 37 2.60 12.77 8.60
CA LEU A 37 4.00 12.81 8.20
C LEU A 37 4.92 11.88 9.00
N HIS A 38 4.37 10.84 9.63
CA HIS A 38 5.16 9.86 10.37
C HIS A 38 6.06 9.04 9.43
N ARG A 39 5.54 8.64 8.26
CA ARG A 39 6.31 8.00 7.17
C ARG A 39 6.23 8.92 5.95
N ASN A 40 7.29 9.68 5.70
CA ASN A 40 7.26 10.78 4.73
C ASN A 40 8.16 10.51 3.53
N ALA A 41 7.56 9.99 2.44
CA ALA A 41 8.24 9.80 1.15
C ALA A 41 8.29 11.09 0.31
N LEU A 42 7.56 12.16 0.68
CA LEU A 42 7.61 13.44 -0.04
C LEU A 42 9.02 14.06 0.01
N ALA A 43 9.80 13.73 1.05
CA ALA A 43 11.19 14.18 1.17
C ALA A 43 12.09 13.75 -0.02
N TYR A 44 11.62 12.79 -0.82
CA TYR A 44 12.33 12.28 -2.01
C TYR A 44 11.71 12.78 -3.32
N THR A 45 10.83 13.76 -3.26
CA THR A 45 10.10 14.30 -4.42
C THR A 45 10.03 15.81 -4.35
N ASP A 46 9.79 16.45 -5.48
CA ASP A 46 9.55 17.90 -5.57
C ASP A 46 8.04 18.25 -5.42
N LEU A 47 7.23 17.28 -4.99
CA LEU A 47 5.77 17.47 -4.88
C LEU A 47 5.38 18.61 -3.95
N ALA A 48 6.06 18.74 -2.81
CA ALA A 48 5.76 19.78 -1.83
C ALA A 48 6.12 21.20 -2.31
N GLU A 49 6.92 21.33 -3.37
CA GLU A 49 7.33 22.59 -4.00
C GLU A 49 6.40 22.99 -5.17
N SER A 50 5.48 22.08 -5.58
CA SER A 50 4.58 22.32 -6.70
C SER A 50 3.36 23.16 -6.30
N ASP A 51 3.03 24.17 -7.09
CA ASP A 51 1.83 25.02 -6.89
C ASP A 51 0.51 24.21 -6.94
N ASN A 52 0.52 23.04 -7.56
CA ASN A 52 -0.64 22.16 -7.69
C ASN A 52 -0.79 21.17 -6.51
N VAL A 53 0.10 21.23 -5.51
CA VAL A 53 0.10 20.30 -4.37
C VAL A 53 0.04 21.06 -3.06
N SER A 54 -0.92 20.74 -2.24
CA SER A 54 -1.00 21.24 -0.87
C SER A 54 -0.80 20.10 0.12
N VAL A 55 0.04 20.30 1.13
CA VAL A 55 0.31 19.32 2.18
C VAL A 55 -0.31 19.82 3.50
N ILE A 56 -1.28 19.08 4.00
CA ILE A 56 -1.97 19.35 5.26
C ILE A 56 -1.52 18.30 6.28
N LYS A 57 -0.81 18.74 7.31
CA LYS A 57 -0.49 17.86 8.44
C LYS A 57 -1.71 17.70 9.33
N GLY A 58 -2.22 16.46 9.48
CA GLY A 58 -3.41 16.15 10.27
C GLY A 58 -3.50 14.68 10.66
N ASP A 59 -4.53 14.35 11.43
CA ASP A 59 -4.81 13.00 11.89
C ASP A 59 -6.18 12.53 11.39
N VAL A 60 -6.23 11.37 10.72
CA VAL A 60 -7.50 10.77 10.24
C VAL A 60 -8.47 10.44 11.36
N LEU A 61 -8.00 10.37 12.61
CA LEU A 61 -8.87 10.25 13.78
C LEU A 61 -9.62 11.54 14.12
N ASN A 62 -9.13 12.70 13.63
CA ASN A 62 -9.83 13.97 13.80
C ASN A 62 -10.82 14.17 12.65
N ARG A 63 -12.09 13.88 12.92
CA ARG A 63 -13.16 13.96 11.93
C ARG A 63 -13.25 15.34 11.26
N ASP A 64 -13.15 16.41 12.05
CA ASP A 64 -13.32 17.77 11.52
C ASP A 64 -12.17 18.16 10.59
N GLU A 65 -10.93 17.75 10.87
CA GLU A 65 -9.79 17.95 9.98
C GLU A 65 -9.97 17.21 8.64
N VAL A 66 -10.45 15.95 8.68
CA VAL A 66 -10.71 15.17 7.46
C VAL A 66 -11.83 15.78 6.63
N MET A 67 -12.92 16.24 7.29
CA MET A 67 -14.04 16.92 6.65
C MET A 67 -13.60 18.23 5.97
N GLU A 68 -12.73 19.00 6.61
CA GLU A 68 -12.21 20.25 6.05
C GLU A 68 -11.29 19.96 4.86
N ALA A 69 -10.38 18.99 4.98
CA ALA A 69 -9.48 18.59 3.88
C ALA A 69 -10.26 18.08 2.65
N ALA A 70 -11.40 17.41 2.84
CA ALA A 70 -12.22 16.89 1.75
C ALA A 70 -13.09 17.94 1.07
N ARG A 71 -13.19 19.16 1.61
CA ARG A 71 -14.09 20.20 1.08
C ARG A 71 -13.73 20.58 -0.36
N GLY A 72 -14.71 20.42 -1.25
CA GLY A 72 -14.58 20.74 -2.67
C GLY A 72 -13.66 19.79 -3.44
N CYS A 73 -13.31 18.64 -2.86
CA CYS A 73 -12.58 17.60 -3.59
C CYS A 73 -13.55 16.78 -4.46
N ASP A 74 -13.12 16.47 -5.68
CA ASP A 74 -13.85 15.60 -6.61
C ASP A 74 -13.56 14.12 -6.37
N VAL A 75 -12.38 13.81 -5.83
CA VAL A 75 -11.88 12.44 -5.62
C VAL A 75 -11.24 12.34 -4.25
N LEU A 76 -11.45 11.21 -3.56
CA LEU A 76 -10.77 10.88 -2.32
C LEU A 76 -10.13 9.50 -2.43
N VAL A 77 -8.80 9.43 -2.21
CA VAL A 77 -8.05 8.17 -2.11
C VAL A 77 -7.58 8.01 -0.67
N HIS A 78 -8.10 6.98 0.00
CA HIS A 78 -7.82 6.73 1.42
C HIS A 78 -6.74 5.67 1.58
N LEU A 79 -5.49 6.14 1.83
CA LEU A 79 -4.34 5.27 2.09
C LEU A 79 -3.89 5.30 3.56
N ALA A 80 -4.35 6.28 4.34
CA ALA A 80 -3.92 6.44 5.73
C ALA A 80 -4.23 5.19 6.55
N ALA A 81 -3.19 4.56 7.07
CA ALA A 81 -3.30 3.36 7.88
C ALA A 81 -2.00 3.12 8.67
N ILE A 82 -2.14 2.47 9.82
CA ILE A 82 -0.99 1.84 10.49
C ILE A 82 -0.81 0.45 9.87
N ALA A 83 0.39 0.20 9.32
CA ALA A 83 0.81 -1.06 8.73
C ALA A 83 2.23 -1.43 9.17
N GLY A 84 2.62 -2.69 8.92
CA GLY A 84 3.91 -3.25 9.34
C GLY A 84 3.76 -4.12 10.59
N VAL A 85 4.28 -5.35 10.50
CA VAL A 85 4.01 -6.42 11.50
C VAL A 85 4.40 -5.97 12.91
N ASP A 86 5.62 -5.45 13.07
CA ASP A 86 6.13 -5.07 14.40
C ASP A 86 5.33 -3.90 15.01
N THR A 87 4.97 -2.90 14.18
CA THR A 87 4.13 -1.78 14.63
C THR A 87 2.75 -2.26 15.07
N VAL A 88 2.13 -3.14 14.26
CA VAL A 88 0.80 -3.70 14.57
C VAL A 88 0.82 -4.53 15.85
N MET A 89 1.84 -5.37 16.04
CA MET A 89 1.98 -6.20 17.24
C MET A 89 2.19 -5.37 18.49
N ASN A 90 2.97 -4.29 18.40
CA ASN A 90 3.25 -3.41 19.54
C ASN A 90 2.12 -2.42 19.85
N MET A 91 1.30 -2.04 18.85
CA MET A 91 0.23 -1.03 18.98
C MET A 91 -1.11 -1.51 18.40
N PRO A 92 -1.65 -2.67 18.78
CA PRO A 92 -2.84 -3.24 18.14
C PRO A 92 -4.09 -2.35 18.32
N THR A 93 -4.27 -1.74 19.48
CA THR A 93 -5.41 -0.84 19.72
C THR A 93 -5.36 0.41 18.86
N LEU A 94 -4.18 1.03 18.72
CA LEU A 94 -4.03 2.20 17.86
C LEU A 94 -4.21 1.81 16.39
N THR A 95 -3.70 0.65 15.97
CA THR A 95 -3.91 0.10 14.63
C THR A 95 -5.40 -0.01 14.30
N MET A 96 -6.20 -0.62 15.21
CA MET A 96 -7.65 -0.72 15.01
C MET A 96 -8.31 0.65 14.92
N LYS A 97 -7.96 1.58 15.81
CA LYS A 97 -8.53 2.93 15.79
C LYS A 97 -8.23 3.65 14.48
N VAL A 98 -6.97 3.75 14.11
CA VAL A 98 -6.57 4.50 12.90
C VAL A 98 -7.18 3.87 11.65
N ASN A 99 -7.06 2.54 11.50
CA ASN A 99 -7.49 1.88 10.27
C ASN A 99 -9.02 1.82 10.13
N LEU A 100 -9.77 1.67 11.23
CA LEU A 100 -11.22 1.57 11.15
C LEU A 100 -11.92 2.93 11.30
N LEU A 101 -11.61 3.69 12.37
CA LEU A 101 -12.23 5.00 12.57
C LEU A 101 -11.72 6.03 11.56
N GLY A 102 -10.45 5.94 11.15
CA GLY A 102 -9.92 6.78 10.06
C GLY A 102 -10.65 6.53 8.74
N THR A 103 -10.90 5.26 8.39
CA THR A 103 -11.71 4.93 7.20
C THR A 103 -13.15 5.42 7.35
N PHE A 104 -13.76 5.27 8.53
CA PHE A 104 -15.10 5.82 8.79
C PHE A 104 -15.14 7.33 8.56
N ASN A 105 -14.20 8.08 9.11
CA ASN A 105 -14.13 9.54 8.93
C ASN A 105 -13.91 9.93 7.46
N ALA A 106 -13.09 9.18 6.72
CA ALA A 106 -12.85 9.41 5.30
C ALA A 106 -14.12 9.16 4.45
N LEU A 107 -14.89 8.11 4.77
CA LEU A 107 -16.16 7.79 4.10
C LEU A 107 -17.22 8.88 4.37
N GLU A 108 -17.37 9.31 5.64
CA GLU A 108 -18.26 10.42 6.00
C GLU A 108 -17.89 11.71 5.24
N ALA A 109 -16.60 12.03 5.17
CA ALA A 109 -16.11 13.19 4.45
C ALA A 109 -16.36 13.07 2.94
N ALA A 110 -16.16 11.88 2.36
CA ALA A 110 -16.42 11.63 0.94
C ALA A 110 -17.90 11.81 0.58
N VAL A 111 -18.81 11.29 1.41
CA VAL A 111 -20.27 11.49 1.22
C VAL A 111 -20.63 12.97 1.36
N ALA A 112 -20.13 13.65 2.38
CA ALA A 112 -20.42 15.07 2.60
C ALA A 112 -19.88 15.99 1.50
N ALA A 113 -18.70 15.65 0.93
CA ALA A 113 -18.10 16.36 -0.19
C ALA A 113 -18.78 16.04 -1.54
N GLY A 114 -19.53 14.93 -1.61
CA GLY A 114 -20.14 14.45 -2.85
C GLY A 114 -19.13 14.01 -3.90
N VAL A 115 -18.06 13.31 -3.48
CA VAL A 115 -16.98 12.91 -4.40
C VAL A 115 -17.49 12.02 -5.53
N GLU A 116 -16.92 12.19 -6.71
CA GLU A 116 -17.22 11.38 -7.90
C GLU A 116 -16.55 10.00 -7.85
N ARG A 117 -15.51 9.84 -6.98
CA ARG A 117 -14.79 8.58 -6.78
C ARG A 117 -14.16 8.54 -5.39
N PHE A 118 -14.33 7.38 -4.72
CA PHE A 118 -13.65 7.04 -3.48
C PHE A 118 -12.83 5.77 -3.68
N ILE A 119 -11.53 5.78 -3.34
CA ILE A 119 -10.70 4.57 -3.34
C ILE A 119 -10.33 4.22 -1.90
N ASP A 120 -10.72 3.02 -1.45
CA ASP A 120 -10.26 2.44 -0.19
C ASP A 120 -9.05 1.54 -0.43
N PHE A 121 -7.96 1.79 0.28
CA PHE A 121 -6.81 0.90 0.29
C PHE A 121 -6.94 -0.15 1.39
N SER A 122 -7.32 -1.36 0.99
CA SER A 122 -7.28 -2.55 1.82
C SER A 122 -5.90 -3.22 1.78
N THR A 123 -5.84 -4.53 1.80
CA THR A 123 -4.60 -5.31 1.84
C THR A 123 -4.83 -6.76 1.42
N SER A 124 -3.79 -7.40 0.87
CA SER A 124 -3.78 -8.86 0.69
C SER A 124 -3.81 -9.66 2.01
N GLU A 125 -3.55 -9.01 3.15
CA GLU A 125 -3.59 -9.66 4.47
C GLU A 125 -5.00 -10.17 4.85
N VAL A 126 -6.05 -9.61 4.26
CA VAL A 126 -7.44 -10.09 4.48
C VAL A 126 -7.65 -11.55 4.08
N PHE A 127 -6.79 -12.12 3.25
CA PHE A 127 -6.84 -13.55 2.89
C PHE A 127 -6.25 -14.49 3.96
N GLY A 128 -5.65 -13.97 5.04
CA GLY A 128 -5.06 -14.77 6.10
C GLY A 128 -3.63 -15.26 5.79
N SER A 129 -3.23 -16.39 6.39
CA SER A 129 -1.85 -16.90 6.33
C SER A 129 -1.52 -17.63 5.02
N HIS A 130 -2.53 -18.14 4.30
CA HIS A 130 -2.31 -18.99 3.15
C HIS A 130 -3.31 -18.68 2.04
N VAL A 131 -2.83 -18.16 0.92
CA VAL A 131 -3.66 -17.94 -0.28
C VAL A 131 -2.84 -18.19 -1.55
N TYR A 132 -3.37 -19.09 -2.39
CA TYR A 132 -2.86 -19.38 -3.71
C TYR A 132 -3.87 -18.96 -4.77
N MET A 133 -3.50 -18.02 -5.63
CA MET A 133 -4.37 -17.46 -6.67
C MET A 133 -5.72 -16.98 -6.11
N GLY A 134 -5.69 -16.35 -4.90
CA GLY A 134 -6.89 -15.88 -4.21
C GLY A 134 -7.68 -14.89 -5.06
N GLU A 135 -8.97 -15.10 -5.16
CA GLU A 135 -9.90 -14.24 -5.88
C GLU A 135 -10.68 -13.33 -4.89
N GLU A 136 -11.18 -12.20 -5.36
CA GLU A 136 -11.78 -11.17 -4.49
C GLU A 136 -13.05 -11.66 -3.77
N HIS A 137 -13.70 -12.69 -4.29
CA HIS A 137 -14.91 -13.29 -3.72
C HIS A 137 -14.62 -14.49 -2.79
N ASP A 138 -13.36 -14.86 -2.62
CA ASP A 138 -13.00 -15.95 -1.71
C ASP A 138 -13.29 -15.57 -0.26
N SER A 139 -13.76 -16.54 0.51
CA SER A 139 -13.98 -16.38 1.95
C SER A 139 -12.66 -16.10 2.66
N THR A 140 -12.68 -15.15 3.59
CA THR A 140 -11.51 -14.79 4.38
C THR A 140 -11.46 -15.61 5.66
N THR A 141 -10.27 -16.13 6.02
CA THR A 141 -10.03 -16.82 7.29
C THR A 141 -8.83 -16.20 7.97
N LEU A 142 -9.07 -15.44 9.04
CA LEU A 142 -8.03 -14.81 9.84
C LEU A 142 -7.71 -15.68 11.06
N GLY A 143 -6.61 -15.40 11.74
CA GLY A 143 -6.15 -16.16 12.90
C GLY A 143 -7.01 -15.98 14.14
N VAL A 144 -6.53 -16.54 15.24
CA VAL A 144 -7.26 -16.59 16.51
C VAL A 144 -7.46 -15.20 17.10
N VAL A 145 -8.65 -14.96 17.69
CA VAL A 145 -8.94 -13.72 18.42
C VAL A 145 -7.97 -13.55 19.58
N GLY A 146 -7.36 -12.37 19.67
CA GLY A 146 -6.34 -12.03 20.67
C GLY A 146 -4.91 -12.09 20.14
N GLU A 147 -4.66 -12.67 18.98
CA GLU A 147 -3.37 -12.58 18.29
C GLU A 147 -3.21 -11.22 17.60
N SER A 148 -2.35 -10.37 18.14
CA SER A 148 -2.11 -9.01 17.61
C SER A 148 -1.69 -9.00 16.14
N ARG A 149 -1.05 -10.08 15.66
CA ARG A 149 -0.61 -10.23 14.26
C ARG A 149 -1.75 -10.00 13.26
N TRP A 150 -2.98 -10.40 13.61
CA TRP A 150 -4.13 -10.30 12.72
C TRP A 150 -4.93 -8.99 12.84
N THR A 151 -4.59 -8.14 13.82
CA THR A 151 -5.30 -6.88 14.07
C THR A 151 -5.37 -5.98 12.82
N TYR A 152 -4.27 -5.90 12.07
CA TYR A 152 -4.23 -5.16 10.81
C TYR A 152 -5.20 -5.73 9.78
N ALA A 153 -5.15 -7.04 9.53
CA ALA A 153 -6.03 -7.70 8.57
C ALA A 153 -7.50 -7.55 8.95
N VAL A 154 -7.84 -7.72 10.24
CA VAL A 154 -9.20 -7.53 10.77
C VAL A 154 -9.67 -6.09 10.55
N SER A 155 -8.84 -5.10 10.87
CA SER A 155 -9.19 -3.69 10.70
C SER A 155 -9.46 -3.33 9.23
N LYS A 156 -8.64 -3.84 8.31
CA LYS A 156 -8.79 -3.59 6.88
C LYS A 156 -9.97 -4.37 6.27
N LEU A 157 -10.23 -5.60 6.71
CA LEU A 157 -11.43 -6.35 6.31
C LEU A 157 -12.72 -5.64 6.77
N ALA A 158 -12.74 -5.14 8.00
CA ALA A 158 -13.87 -4.35 8.49
C ALA A 158 -14.06 -3.05 7.69
N ALA A 159 -12.96 -2.37 7.31
CA ALA A 159 -13.00 -1.20 6.46
C ALA A 159 -13.55 -1.49 5.05
N GLU A 160 -13.20 -2.63 4.44
CA GLU A 160 -13.80 -3.07 3.16
C GLU A 160 -15.32 -3.23 3.27
N HIS A 161 -15.79 -3.92 4.31
CA HIS A 161 -17.23 -4.09 4.54
C HIS A 161 -17.92 -2.74 4.74
N LEU A 162 -17.29 -1.83 5.47
CA LEU A 162 -17.82 -0.48 5.70
C LEU A 162 -17.90 0.31 4.38
N THR A 163 -16.83 0.29 3.57
CA THR A 163 -16.79 0.95 2.25
C THR A 163 -17.89 0.42 1.32
N HIS A 164 -18.09 -0.91 1.31
CA HIS A 164 -19.16 -1.53 0.52
C HIS A 164 -20.57 -1.13 1.03
N ALA A 165 -20.76 -1.03 2.36
CA ALA A 165 -22.02 -0.57 2.94
C ALA A 165 -22.31 0.89 2.54
N TYR A 166 -21.32 1.78 2.58
CA TYR A 166 -21.47 3.16 2.12
C TYR A 166 -21.82 3.27 0.63
N HIS A 167 -21.19 2.43 -0.21
CA HIS A 167 -21.59 2.35 -1.61
C HIS A 167 -23.06 1.95 -1.77
N LYS A 168 -23.51 0.93 -1.05
CA LYS A 168 -24.87 0.39 -1.15
C LYS A 168 -25.94 1.33 -0.58
N GLU A 169 -25.67 1.97 0.56
CA GLU A 169 -26.65 2.73 1.31
C GLU A 169 -26.69 4.20 0.91
N TYR A 170 -25.55 4.80 0.60
CA TYR A 170 -25.41 6.22 0.25
C TYR A 170 -25.10 6.47 -1.22
N GLY A 171 -24.93 5.43 -2.04
CA GLY A 171 -24.57 5.56 -3.44
C GLY A 171 -23.16 6.09 -3.68
N LEU A 172 -22.27 6.04 -2.66
CA LEU A 172 -20.88 6.49 -2.80
C LEU A 172 -20.20 5.72 -3.94
N PRO A 173 -19.60 6.39 -4.95
CA PRO A 173 -18.88 5.72 -6.04
C PRO A 173 -17.53 5.16 -5.55
N ALA A 174 -17.60 4.11 -4.70
CA ALA A 174 -16.44 3.55 -4.00
C ALA A 174 -15.86 2.35 -4.74
N VAL A 175 -14.54 2.22 -4.67
CA VAL A 175 -13.75 1.07 -5.14
C VAL A 175 -12.77 0.68 -4.04
N THR A 176 -12.61 -0.61 -3.77
CA THR A 176 -11.60 -1.10 -2.85
C THR A 176 -10.45 -1.75 -3.61
N VAL A 177 -9.23 -1.47 -3.20
CA VAL A 177 -8.00 -2.05 -3.78
C VAL A 177 -7.30 -2.88 -2.71
N ARG A 178 -6.93 -4.12 -3.04
CA ARG A 178 -6.10 -5.02 -2.22
C ARG A 178 -4.68 -5.11 -2.80
N PRO A 179 -3.72 -4.31 -2.29
CA PRO A 179 -2.32 -4.39 -2.70
C PRO A 179 -1.67 -5.72 -2.32
N PHE A 180 -0.80 -6.25 -3.19
CA PHE A 180 0.03 -7.42 -2.92
C PHE A 180 1.50 -7.05 -2.93
N ASN A 181 2.13 -7.00 -1.75
CA ASN A 181 3.58 -6.81 -1.50
C ASN A 181 4.24 -5.77 -2.44
N VAL A 182 3.80 -4.53 -2.34
CA VAL A 182 4.31 -3.44 -3.18
C VAL A 182 5.73 -3.06 -2.75
N TYR A 183 6.62 -2.84 -3.72
CA TYR A 183 7.98 -2.40 -3.52
C TYR A 183 8.44 -1.45 -4.63
N GLY A 184 9.50 -0.72 -4.38
CA GLY A 184 10.09 0.20 -5.38
C GLY A 184 10.94 1.30 -4.77
N PRO A 185 11.43 2.23 -5.60
CA PRO A 185 12.08 3.45 -5.15
C PRO A 185 11.23 4.26 -4.19
N GLN A 186 11.87 5.01 -3.28
CA GLN A 186 11.20 5.88 -2.30
C GLN A 186 10.33 5.12 -1.27
N GLN A 187 10.48 3.80 -1.15
CA GLN A 187 9.77 3.05 -0.11
C GLN A 187 10.25 3.49 1.27
N VAL A 188 9.33 4.05 2.06
CA VAL A 188 9.55 4.39 3.47
C VAL A 188 8.90 3.33 4.35
N GLY A 189 9.53 3.05 5.49
CA GLY A 189 9.08 2.02 6.41
C GLY A 189 9.64 0.63 6.11
N ILE A 190 9.32 -0.33 6.98
CA ILE A 190 9.89 -1.68 6.98
C ILE A 190 9.23 -2.56 5.91
N GLY A 191 10.05 -3.26 5.12
CA GLY A 191 9.60 -4.26 4.15
C GLY A 191 10.77 -5.13 3.71
N ALA A 192 10.52 -6.40 3.37
CA ALA A 192 11.61 -7.35 3.10
C ALA A 192 12.56 -6.89 2.00
N ILE A 193 12.04 -6.40 0.86
CA ILE A 193 12.89 -5.89 -0.23
C ILE A 193 13.67 -4.67 0.23
N HIS A 194 13.01 -3.69 0.85
CA HIS A 194 13.69 -2.51 1.40
C HIS A 194 14.84 -2.91 2.35
N THR A 195 14.55 -3.74 3.34
CA THR A 195 15.56 -4.20 4.32
C THR A 195 16.70 -4.93 3.64
N PHE A 196 16.42 -5.89 2.76
CA PHE A 196 17.49 -6.64 2.07
C PHE A 196 18.35 -5.75 1.19
N VAL A 197 17.77 -4.80 0.47
CA VAL A 197 18.54 -3.87 -0.37
C VAL A 197 19.43 -2.98 0.48
N VAL A 198 18.90 -2.35 1.52
CA VAL A 198 19.65 -1.45 2.40
C VAL A 198 20.81 -2.22 3.08
N GLU A 199 20.52 -3.38 3.67
CA GLU A 199 21.55 -4.17 4.36
C GLU A 199 22.60 -4.73 3.38
N ALA A 200 22.18 -5.18 2.19
CA ALA A 200 23.11 -5.64 1.15
C ALA A 200 24.05 -4.53 0.66
N LEU A 201 23.55 -3.32 0.49
CA LEU A 201 24.36 -2.16 0.07
C LEU A 201 25.37 -1.74 1.16
N LYS A 202 25.02 -1.93 2.43
CA LYS A 202 25.90 -1.71 3.59
C LYS A 202 26.92 -2.83 3.80
N GLY A 203 26.74 -3.98 3.15
CA GLY A 203 27.55 -5.17 3.40
C GLY A 203 27.23 -5.89 4.71
N ASN A 204 26.09 -5.58 5.31
CA ASN A 204 25.59 -6.23 6.51
C ASN A 204 24.98 -7.61 6.19
N ASP A 205 24.77 -8.45 7.20
CA ASP A 205 24.11 -9.74 7.06
C ASP A 205 22.63 -9.54 6.65
N LEU A 206 22.10 -10.40 5.77
CA LEU A 206 20.70 -10.41 5.38
C LEU A 206 19.93 -11.38 6.28
N GLU A 207 19.08 -10.85 7.14
CA GLU A 207 18.32 -11.64 8.10
C GLU A 207 17.05 -12.23 7.46
N ILE A 208 16.95 -13.54 7.45
CA ILE A 208 15.81 -14.31 6.96
C ILE A 208 15.07 -14.90 8.16
N HIS A 209 13.77 -14.58 8.29
CA HIS A 209 12.96 -15.12 9.36
C HIS A 209 12.41 -16.51 9.03
N GLY A 210 12.55 -17.45 10.00
CA GLY A 210 12.26 -18.87 9.79
C GLY A 210 13.23 -19.50 8.80
N GLU A 211 12.74 -20.41 7.96
CA GLU A 211 13.52 -21.09 6.94
C GLU A 211 13.57 -20.33 5.58
N GLY A 212 12.89 -19.19 5.48
CA GLY A 212 12.79 -18.43 4.24
C GLY A 212 11.96 -19.09 3.13
N THR A 213 11.18 -20.10 3.47
CA THR A 213 10.31 -20.86 2.56
C THR A 213 9.01 -20.13 2.21
N GLN A 214 8.68 -19.06 2.94
CA GLN A 214 7.50 -18.24 2.68
C GLN A 214 7.51 -17.73 1.25
N ILE A 215 6.38 -17.88 0.54
CA ILE A 215 6.23 -17.47 -0.86
C ILE A 215 5.43 -16.19 -0.96
N ARG A 216 5.95 -15.23 -1.70
CA ARG A 216 5.29 -13.93 -1.96
C ARG A 216 5.31 -13.61 -3.45
N ALA A 217 4.22 -13.01 -3.92
CA ALA A 217 4.17 -12.31 -5.19
C ALA A 217 4.46 -10.83 -4.94
N TRP A 218 5.42 -10.27 -5.66
CA TRP A 218 5.88 -8.89 -5.49
C TRP A 218 5.34 -8.01 -6.60
N CYS A 219 4.89 -6.79 -6.25
CA CYS A 219 4.34 -5.84 -7.21
C CYS A 219 5.20 -4.58 -7.23
N TYR A 220 5.78 -4.26 -8.38
CA TYR A 220 6.49 -3.00 -8.53
C TYR A 220 5.53 -1.83 -8.42
N VAL A 221 5.98 -0.73 -7.83
CA VAL A 221 5.12 0.39 -7.46
C VAL A 221 4.41 1.03 -8.67
N ASP A 222 5.06 1.11 -9.83
CA ASP A 222 4.43 1.64 -11.05
C ASP A 222 3.24 0.79 -11.49
N ASP A 223 3.35 -0.55 -11.42
CA ASP A 223 2.25 -1.47 -11.71
C ASP A 223 1.10 -1.30 -10.72
N MET A 224 1.42 -1.07 -9.42
CA MET A 224 0.42 -0.76 -8.41
C MET A 224 -0.31 0.54 -8.73
N VAL A 225 0.42 1.60 -9.07
CA VAL A 225 -0.15 2.90 -9.44
C VAL A 225 -0.99 2.78 -10.71
N ASP A 226 -0.52 2.07 -11.74
CA ASP A 226 -1.31 1.80 -12.96
C ASP A 226 -2.66 1.13 -12.63
N GLY A 227 -2.68 0.17 -11.69
CA GLY A 227 -3.90 -0.46 -11.21
C GLY A 227 -4.85 0.52 -10.52
N VAL A 228 -4.32 1.42 -9.68
CA VAL A 228 -5.11 2.47 -9.01
C VAL A 228 -5.67 3.46 -10.02
N MET A 229 -4.88 3.87 -11.02
CA MET A 229 -5.34 4.77 -12.09
C MET A 229 -6.53 4.16 -12.84
N LEU A 230 -6.48 2.88 -13.17
CA LEU A 230 -7.60 2.17 -13.80
C LEU A 230 -8.85 2.14 -12.89
N CYS A 231 -8.68 1.96 -11.58
CA CYS A 231 -9.78 2.03 -10.61
C CYS A 231 -10.39 3.44 -10.50
N LEU A 232 -9.57 4.47 -10.67
CA LEU A 232 -10.01 5.87 -10.68
C LEU A 232 -10.77 6.22 -11.98
N GLU A 233 -10.28 5.79 -13.14
CA GLU A 233 -10.77 6.19 -14.46
C GLU A 233 -12.02 5.43 -14.91
N LYS A 234 -12.09 4.14 -14.58
CA LYS A 234 -13.13 3.24 -15.09
C LYS A 234 -14.36 3.17 -14.19
N ASP A 235 -15.53 3.46 -14.77
CA ASP A 235 -16.80 3.43 -14.02
C ASP A 235 -17.21 1.99 -13.68
N GLU A 236 -16.75 1.00 -14.47
CA GLU A 236 -16.94 -0.42 -14.19
C GLU A 236 -16.25 -0.87 -12.89
N ALA A 237 -15.33 -0.07 -12.35
CA ALA A 237 -14.70 -0.36 -11.07
C ALA A 237 -15.61 -0.09 -9.86
N ILE A 238 -16.61 0.78 -10.00
CA ILE A 238 -17.47 1.22 -8.89
C ILE A 238 -18.21 0.04 -8.27
N GLY A 239 -18.20 -0.02 -6.93
CA GLY A 239 -18.84 -1.07 -6.14
C GLY A 239 -18.04 -2.38 -6.07
N HIS A 240 -16.82 -2.40 -6.58
CA HIS A 240 -15.99 -3.60 -6.64
C HIS A 240 -14.73 -3.51 -5.78
N VAL A 241 -14.21 -4.69 -5.43
CA VAL A 241 -12.88 -4.90 -4.85
C VAL A 241 -11.98 -5.46 -5.94
N PHE A 242 -10.71 -5.03 -6.01
CA PHE A 242 -9.71 -5.54 -6.95
C PHE A 242 -8.39 -5.89 -6.26
N ASN A 243 -7.91 -7.09 -6.55
CA ASN A 243 -6.53 -7.47 -6.26
C ASN A 243 -5.60 -6.79 -7.26
N ILE A 244 -4.67 -6.00 -6.78
CA ILE A 244 -3.61 -5.38 -7.59
C ILE A 244 -2.27 -5.93 -7.16
N GLY A 245 -1.59 -6.61 -8.08
CA GLY A 245 -0.34 -7.32 -7.81
C GLY A 245 0.23 -7.97 -9.06
N ASN A 246 1.39 -8.62 -8.93
CA ASN A 246 2.01 -9.35 -10.04
C ASN A 246 2.22 -10.83 -9.68
N PRO A 247 1.33 -11.76 -10.11
CA PRO A 247 1.47 -13.19 -9.79
C PRO A 247 2.69 -13.84 -10.47
N ARG A 248 3.28 -13.21 -11.50
CA ARG A 248 4.49 -13.71 -12.19
C ARG A 248 5.76 -13.47 -11.38
N ALA A 249 5.79 -12.40 -10.57
CA ALA A 249 6.91 -12.03 -9.71
C ALA A 249 6.86 -12.76 -8.36
N THR A 250 6.70 -14.09 -8.41
CA THR A 250 6.56 -14.95 -7.23
C THR A 250 7.86 -15.64 -6.90
N VAL A 251 8.29 -15.53 -5.63
CA VAL A 251 9.57 -16.10 -5.16
C VAL A 251 9.49 -16.40 -3.66
N THR A 252 10.33 -17.33 -3.18
CA THR A 252 10.52 -17.54 -1.73
C THR A 252 11.33 -16.37 -1.13
N VAL A 253 11.18 -16.11 0.16
CA VAL A 253 11.93 -15.06 0.85
C VAL A 253 13.44 -15.33 0.79
N ALA A 254 13.87 -16.61 0.93
CA ALA A 254 15.28 -16.98 0.80
C ALA A 254 15.82 -16.70 -0.61
N ASN A 255 15.08 -17.07 -1.67
CA ASN A 255 15.51 -16.79 -3.05
C ASN A 255 15.51 -15.27 -3.35
N LEU A 256 14.57 -14.50 -2.78
CA LEU A 256 14.60 -13.04 -2.86
C LEU A 256 15.89 -12.47 -2.26
N ALA A 257 16.29 -12.92 -1.06
CA ALA A 257 17.53 -12.47 -0.43
C ALA A 257 18.77 -12.80 -1.28
N HIS A 258 18.83 -14.00 -1.88
CA HIS A 258 19.88 -14.37 -2.82
C HIS A 258 19.90 -13.48 -4.06
N LEU A 259 18.72 -13.16 -4.61
CA LEU A 259 18.58 -12.31 -5.78
C LEU A 259 19.06 -10.88 -5.48
N VAL A 260 18.62 -10.30 -4.35
CA VAL A 260 19.05 -8.95 -3.91
C VAL A 260 20.55 -8.93 -3.68
N LYS A 261 21.12 -9.92 -2.94
CA LYS A 261 22.57 -10.02 -2.73
C LYS A 261 23.33 -10.00 -4.06
N ARG A 262 22.89 -10.78 -5.05
CA ARG A 262 23.51 -10.85 -6.39
C ARG A 262 23.43 -9.50 -7.12
N LEU A 263 22.26 -8.86 -7.15
CA LEU A 263 22.06 -7.59 -7.85
C LEU A 263 22.78 -6.42 -7.18
N CYS A 264 22.92 -6.46 -5.85
CA CYS A 264 23.74 -5.48 -5.12
C CYS A 264 25.25 -5.71 -5.30
N ASN A 265 25.67 -6.85 -5.86
CA ASN A 265 27.07 -7.29 -5.86
C ASN A 265 27.67 -7.31 -4.45
N SER A 266 26.92 -7.82 -3.48
CA SER A 266 27.23 -7.79 -2.05
C SER A 266 27.82 -9.11 -1.57
N GLU A 267 28.77 -9.04 -0.61
CA GLU A 267 29.32 -10.18 0.10
C GLU A 267 28.54 -10.54 1.38
N SER A 268 27.39 -9.92 1.62
CA SER A 268 26.51 -10.19 2.77
C SER A 268 26.26 -11.68 2.96
N ARG A 269 26.24 -12.14 4.20
CA ARG A 269 25.83 -13.51 4.54
C ARG A 269 24.31 -13.55 4.74
N LEU A 270 23.71 -14.68 4.42
CA LEU A 270 22.31 -14.94 4.79
C LEU A 270 22.31 -15.60 6.17
N VAL A 271 21.60 -14.96 7.10
CA VAL A 271 21.46 -15.45 8.48
C VAL A 271 19.99 -15.74 8.77
N TYR A 272 19.72 -16.80 9.50
CA TYR A 272 18.34 -17.25 9.76
C TYR A 272 18.02 -17.04 11.23
N SER A 273 16.85 -16.42 11.50
CA SER A 273 16.36 -16.18 12.85
C SER A 273 14.93 -16.71 13.01
N GLN A 274 14.55 -17.02 14.23
CA GLN A 274 13.18 -17.44 14.51
C GLN A 274 12.31 -16.24 14.95
N ARG A 275 11.02 -16.28 14.63
CA ARG A 275 10.03 -15.35 15.14
C ARG A 275 8.97 -16.09 15.95
N ASP A 276 8.51 -15.45 17.01
CA ASP A 276 7.52 -16.00 17.94
C ASP A 276 6.06 -15.75 17.51
N TYR A 277 5.81 -15.58 16.20
CA TYR A 277 4.46 -15.40 15.67
C TYR A 277 4.26 -16.11 14.33
N VAL A 278 3.00 -16.44 14.04
CA VAL A 278 2.61 -17.05 12.76
C VAL A 278 2.81 -16.04 11.64
N ASP A 279 3.67 -16.38 10.69
CA ASP A 279 3.84 -15.58 9.47
C ASP A 279 2.91 -16.09 8.36
N VAL A 280 2.77 -15.30 7.33
CA VAL A 280 2.10 -15.70 6.10
C VAL A 280 3.00 -16.68 5.35
N GLU A 281 2.48 -17.86 5.05
CA GLU A 281 3.22 -18.90 4.33
C GLU A 281 3.21 -18.72 2.82
N LEU A 282 2.04 -18.42 2.28
CA LEU A 282 1.82 -18.29 0.84
C LEU A 282 0.87 -17.14 0.54
N ARG A 283 1.28 -16.23 -0.37
CA ARG A 283 0.43 -15.10 -0.78
C ARG A 283 0.65 -14.76 -2.25
N ILE A 284 -0.21 -15.34 -3.10
CA ILE A 284 -0.21 -15.11 -4.55
C ILE A 284 -1.62 -14.67 -4.99
N PRO A 285 -1.75 -13.51 -5.67
CA PRO A 285 -3.05 -13.02 -6.15
C PRO A 285 -3.54 -13.77 -7.39
N SER A 286 -4.87 -13.90 -7.52
CA SER A 286 -5.52 -13.88 -8.83
C SER A 286 -5.81 -12.41 -9.17
N ILE A 287 -5.35 -11.97 -10.34
CA ILE A 287 -5.64 -10.64 -10.88
C ILE A 287 -6.64 -10.71 -12.05
N LYS A 288 -7.29 -11.85 -12.25
CA LYS A 288 -8.22 -12.09 -13.38
C LYS A 288 -9.33 -11.05 -13.46
N LYS A 289 -9.87 -10.63 -12.31
CA LYS A 289 -10.93 -9.62 -12.25
C LYS A 289 -10.42 -8.28 -12.73
N ALA A 290 -9.28 -7.80 -12.23
CA ALA A 290 -8.67 -6.56 -12.67
C ALA A 290 -8.27 -6.60 -14.17
N MET A 291 -7.75 -7.75 -14.64
CA MET A 291 -7.46 -7.94 -16.08
C MET A 291 -8.72 -7.82 -16.93
N ASN A 292 -9.79 -8.54 -16.59
CA ASN A 292 -10.98 -8.65 -17.42
C ASN A 292 -11.83 -7.37 -17.41
N MET A 293 -11.98 -6.74 -16.26
CA MET A 293 -12.82 -5.55 -16.08
C MET A 293 -12.08 -4.25 -16.38
N LEU A 294 -10.80 -4.17 -15.95
CA LEU A 294 -10.04 -2.93 -16.01
C LEU A 294 -8.92 -2.95 -17.06
N GLY A 295 -8.61 -4.11 -17.65
CA GLY A 295 -7.47 -4.25 -18.54
C GLY A 295 -6.11 -4.11 -17.79
N TYR A 296 -6.11 -4.33 -16.48
CA TYR A 296 -4.89 -4.28 -15.68
C TYR A 296 -3.93 -5.41 -16.07
N TRP A 297 -2.66 -5.05 -16.29
CA TRP A 297 -1.61 -6.01 -16.56
C TRP A 297 -0.30 -5.48 -15.99
N PRO A 298 0.33 -6.17 -15.02
CA PRO A 298 1.63 -5.77 -14.47
C PRO A 298 2.72 -5.95 -15.54
N LYS A 299 3.57 -4.94 -15.70
CA LYS A 299 4.56 -4.84 -16.78
C LYS A 299 5.98 -5.13 -16.31
N VAL A 300 6.28 -4.81 -15.03
CA VAL A 300 7.63 -4.86 -14.49
C VAL A 300 7.90 -6.23 -13.87
N ASP A 301 8.94 -6.92 -14.35
CA ASP A 301 9.37 -8.18 -13.77
C ASP A 301 10.20 -7.94 -12.49
N LEU A 302 10.29 -8.98 -11.63
CA LEU A 302 10.90 -8.83 -10.30
C LEU A 302 12.36 -8.33 -10.37
N GLU A 303 13.17 -8.91 -11.26
CA GLU A 303 14.59 -8.56 -11.38
C GLU A 303 14.77 -7.11 -11.86
N GLU A 304 14.03 -6.69 -12.90
CA GLU A 304 14.02 -5.33 -13.39
C GLU A 304 13.58 -4.32 -12.31
N GLY A 305 12.50 -4.62 -11.58
CA GLY A 305 12.03 -3.76 -10.49
C GLY A 305 13.02 -3.66 -9.34
N LEU A 306 13.73 -4.76 -9.02
CA LEU A 306 14.80 -4.75 -8.02
C LEU A 306 15.99 -3.92 -8.48
N GLU A 307 16.44 -4.03 -9.73
CA GLU A 307 17.53 -3.22 -10.27
C GLU A 307 17.24 -1.71 -10.16
N ARG A 308 16.05 -1.27 -10.59
CA ARG A 308 15.58 0.12 -10.46
C ARG A 308 15.53 0.58 -8.99
N THR A 309 15.08 -0.31 -8.09
CA THR A 309 15.01 -0.03 -6.66
C THR A 309 16.40 0.12 -6.05
N ILE A 310 17.32 -0.80 -6.36
CA ILE A 310 18.72 -0.79 -5.88
C ILE A 310 19.45 0.46 -6.39
N GLU A 311 19.28 0.82 -7.67
CA GLU A 311 19.89 2.01 -8.25
C GLU A 311 19.46 3.27 -7.50
N TRP A 312 18.17 3.41 -7.22
CA TRP A 312 17.65 4.53 -6.45
C TRP A 312 18.30 4.63 -5.05
N TYR A 313 18.41 3.48 -4.31
CA TYR A 313 19.05 3.47 -2.99
C TYR A 313 20.54 3.77 -3.05
N ARG A 314 21.23 3.41 -4.12
CA ARG A 314 22.64 3.79 -4.33
C ARG A 314 22.84 5.29 -4.55
N GLU A 315 21.94 5.91 -5.31
CA GLU A 315 22.00 7.33 -5.65
C GLU A 315 21.61 8.23 -4.48
N THR A 316 20.60 7.85 -3.70
CA THR A 316 20.09 8.65 -2.58
C THR A 316 20.89 8.53 -1.31
N GLY A 317 21.74 7.47 -1.18
CA GLY A 317 22.60 7.27 -0.01
C GLY A 317 21.86 6.87 1.28
N ASP A 318 22.66 6.52 2.29
CA ASP A 318 22.22 5.87 3.55
C ASP A 318 21.48 6.80 4.54
N ASP A 319 21.65 8.12 4.43
CA ASP A 319 21.19 9.09 5.43
C ASP A 319 19.65 9.21 5.53
N GLN A 320 18.94 8.64 4.57
CA GLN A 320 17.48 8.81 4.47
C GLN A 320 16.69 7.53 4.78
N ALA A 321 17.30 6.35 4.64
CA ALA A 321 16.66 5.08 4.99
C ALA A 321 16.51 4.87 6.52
N SER A 322 17.25 5.61 7.34
CA SER A 322 17.26 5.51 8.81
C SER A 322 16.32 6.50 9.53
N LYS A 323 15.59 7.35 8.79
CA LYS A 323 14.66 8.35 9.37
C LYS A 323 13.22 7.84 9.46
N THR A 324 13.05 6.53 9.70
CA THR A 324 11.73 5.94 9.94
C THR A 324 11.58 5.45 11.36
#